data_634c815e0912d54ac6bc0bca13d79a39
#
_entry.id   634c815e0912d54ac6bc0bca13d79a39
#
_cell.length_a   1.000
_cell.length_b   1.000
_cell.length_c   1.000
_cell.angle_alpha   90.00
_cell.angle_beta   90.00
_cell.angle_gamma   90.00
#
_symmetry.space_group_name_H-M   'P 1'
#
loop_
_entity.id
_entity.type
_entity.pdbx_description
1 polymer ?
#
loop_
_entity_poly.entity_id
_entity_poly.type
_entity_poly.pdbx_seq_one_letter_code
_entity_poly.pdbx_strand_id
1 'polypeptide(L)' 'MVMRIEILLKQVRQKKKITLNKLAEKSGVSKTHINDIENNLKSPSLVIMVQLSKALDVDITELYKVKW' A
#
# COMPACT_ATOMS: atom_id res chain seq x y z
N MET A 1 9.90 -11.58 -21.91
CA MET A 1 8.74 -11.60 -20.98
C MET A 1 8.75 -10.37 -20.11
N VAL A 2 7.64 -9.69 -20.00
CA VAL A 2 7.53 -8.49 -19.18
C VAL A 2 6.57 -8.76 -18.02
N MET A 3 7.05 -8.53 -16.81
CA MET A 3 6.26 -8.67 -15.60
C MET A 3 6.00 -7.29 -15.02
N ARG A 4 4.78 -7.06 -14.53
CA ARG A 4 4.44 -5.83 -13.81
C ARG A 4 3.87 -6.15 -12.45
N ILE A 5 4.20 -5.29 -11.49
CA ILE A 5 3.60 -5.34 -10.15
C ILE A 5 2.57 -4.22 -10.05
N GLU A 6 1.34 -4.59 -9.79
CA GLU A 6 0.26 -3.63 -9.56
C GLU A 6 0.07 -3.47 -8.05
N ILE A 7 0.12 -2.25 -7.57
CA ILE A 7 -0.08 -1.95 -6.15
C ILE A 7 -1.56 -1.72 -5.90
N LEU A 8 -2.12 -2.47 -4.95
CA LEU A 8 -3.55 -2.45 -4.63
C LEU A 8 -3.84 -1.71 -3.32
N LEU A 9 -2.89 -0.92 -2.84
CA LEU A 9 -2.97 -0.26 -1.54
C LEU A 9 -4.23 0.60 -1.39
N LYS A 10 -4.51 1.43 -2.38
CA LYS A 10 -5.66 2.33 -2.33
C LYS A 10 -6.98 1.55 -2.25
N GLN A 11 -7.11 0.50 -3.06
CA GLN A 11 -8.31 -0.32 -3.09
C GLN A 11 -8.55 -1.01 -1.74
N VAL A 12 -7.50 -1.55 -1.14
CA VAL A 12 -7.60 -2.24 0.15
C VAL A 12 -7.93 -1.22 1.24
N ARG A 13 -7.25 -0.07 1.24
CA ARG A 13 -7.51 0.99 2.22
C ARG A 13 -8.96 1.45 2.16
N GLN A 14 -9.48 1.70 0.96
CA GLN A 14 -10.85 2.17 0.78
C GLN A 14 -11.86 1.09 1.17
N LYS A 15 -11.57 -0.16 0.86
CA LYS A 15 -12.42 -1.29 1.26
C LYS A 15 -12.52 -1.39 2.78
N LYS A 16 -11.43 -1.09 3.47
CA LYS A 16 -11.38 -1.07 4.93
C LYS A 16 -11.93 0.23 5.52
N LYS A 17 -12.31 1.19 4.68
CA LYS A 17 -12.84 2.50 5.10
C LYS A 17 -11.88 3.27 6.00
N ILE A 18 -10.59 3.20 5.68
CA ILE A 18 -9.53 3.89 6.43
C ILE A 18 -9.06 5.09 5.61
N THR A 19 -8.98 6.26 6.25
CA THR A 19 -8.48 7.47 5.61
C THR A 19 -6.96 7.42 5.46
N LEU A 20 -6.42 8.27 4.56
CA LEU A 20 -4.97 8.41 4.42
C LEU A 20 -4.32 8.82 5.74
N ASN A 21 -4.93 9.79 6.44
CA ASN A 21 -4.41 10.23 7.73
C ASN A 21 -4.36 9.10 8.75
N LYS A 22 -5.40 8.31 8.81
CA LYS A 22 -5.47 7.20 9.75
C LYS A 22 -4.45 6.12 9.42
N LEU A 23 -4.30 5.81 8.14
CA LEU A 23 -3.31 4.82 7.72
C LEU A 23 -1.89 5.30 8.03
N ALA A 24 -1.59 6.58 7.79
CA ALA A 24 -0.29 7.16 8.13
C ALA A 24 -0.02 7.03 9.63
N GLU A 25 -1.01 7.35 10.45
CA GLU A 25 -0.91 7.27 11.90
C GLU A 25 -0.65 5.83 12.35
N LYS A 26 -1.39 4.87 11.81
CA LYS A 26 -1.27 3.46 12.20
C LYS A 26 0.00 2.79 11.71
N SER A 27 0.47 3.17 10.52
CA SER A 27 1.60 2.50 9.89
C SER A 27 2.95 3.11 10.22
N GLY A 28 2.96 4.36 10.65
CA GLY A 28 4.21 5.10 10.81
C GLY A 28 4.81 5.58 9.49
N VAL A 29 4.09 5.39 8.39
CA VAL A 29 4.50 5.87 7.06
C VAL A 29 3.84 7.22 6.80
N SER A 30 4.57 8.19 6.28
CA SER A 30 4.01 9.53 6.06
C SER A 30 2.85 9.51 5.08
N LYS A 31 1.89 10.41 5.29
CA LYS A 31 0.75 10.56 4.40
C LYS A 31 1.17 10.82 2.95
N THR A 32 2.17 11.68 2.78
CA THR A 32 2.70 12.00 1.44
C THR A 32 3.27 10.76 0.77
N HIS A 33 4.01 9.95 1.52
CA HIS A 33 4.60 8.72 0.98
C HIS A 33 3.50 7.73 0.57
N ILE A 34 2.49 7.55 1.41
CA ILE A 34 1.36 6.66 1.10
C ILE A 34 0.66 7.15 -0.17
N ASN A 35 0.39 8.45 -0.24
CA ASN A 35 -0.26 9.05 -1.41
C ASN A 35 0.55 8.81 -2.69
N ASP A 36 1.86 8.98 -2.62
CA ASP A 36 2.74 8.75 -3.78
C ASP A 36 2.70 7.29 -4.23
N ILE A 37 2.69 6.36 -3.28
CA ILE A 37 2.58 4.93 -3.58
C ILE A 37 1.23 4.63 -4.25
N GLU A 38 0.15 5.17 -3.71
CA GLU A 38 -1.20 4.94 -4.25
C GLU A 38 -1.35 5.48 -5.67
N ASN A 39 -0.64 6.55 -5.98
CA ASN A 39 -0.71 7.19 -7.30
C ASN A 39 0.41 6.72 -8.25
N ASN A 40 1.13 5.68 -7.88
CA ASN A 40 2.19 5.08 -8.68
C ASN A 40 3.34 6.05 -8.97
N LEU A 41 3.55 7.03 -8.09
CA LEU A 41 4.66 7.97 -8.22
C LEU A 41 5.94 7.42 -7.60
N LYS A 42 5.81 6.46 -6.71
CA LYS A 42 6.94 5.79 -6.06
C LYS A 42 6.66 4.32 -5.87
N SER A 43 7.71 3.50 -5.99
CA SER A 43 7.63 2.08 -5.69
C SER A 43 7.92 1.90 -4.20
N PRO A 44 7.05 1.22 -3.45
CA PRO A 44 7.30 0.99 -2.03
C PRO A 44 8.39 -0.04 -1.82
N SER A 45 9.18 0.13 -0.77
CA SER A 45 10.09 -0.91 -0.33
C SER A 45 9.31 -2.04 0.33
N LEU A 46 9.94 -3.21 0.47
CA LEU A 46 9.30 -4.32 1.16
C LEU A 46 8.98 -3.95 2.61
N VAL A 47 9.89 -3.23 3.28
CA VAL A 47 9.66 -2.78 4.66
C VAL A 47 8.40 -1.92 4.75
N ILE A 48 8.25 -0.96 3.84
CA ILE A 48 7.06 -0.09 3.81
C ILE A 48 5.80 -0.93 3.55
N MET A 49 5.86 -1.88 2.64
CA MET A 49 4.71 -2.75 2.36
C MET A 49 4.31 -3.56 3.59
N VAL A 50 5.27 -4.08 4.34
CA VAL A 50 4.99 -4.81 5.58
C VAL A 50 4.32 -3.90 6.60
N GLN A 51 4.84 -2.68 6.78
CA GLN A 51 4.24 -1.72 7.70
C GLN A 51 2.79 -1.40 7.34
N LEU A 52 2.52 -1.20 6.05
CA LEU A 52 1.17 -0.90 5.57
C LEU A 52 0.24 -2.09 5.72
N SER A 53 0.72 -3.30 5.45
CA SER A 53 -0.10 -4.51 5.58
C SER A 53 -0.51 -4.73 7.03
N LYS A 54 0.40 -4.50 7.96
CA LYS A 54 0.10 -4.64 9.38
C LYS A 54 -0.91 -3.59 9.85
N ALA A 55 -0.75 -2.35 9.39
CA ALA A 55 -1.67 -1.27 9.73
C ALA A 55 -3.08 -1.53 9.21
N LEU A 56 -3.19 -2.17 8.07
CA LEU A 56 -4.47 -2.51 7.45
C LEU A 56 -5.02 -3.86 7.90
N ASP A 57 -4.22 -4.60 8.68
CA ASP A 57 -4.59 -5.93 9.17
C ASP A 57 -4.91 -6.89 8.00
N VAL A 58 -4.03 -6.90 7.01
CA VAL A 58 -4.14 -7.78 5.86
C VAL A 58 -2.79 -8.45 5.60
N ASP A 59 -2.82 -9.53 4.84
CA ASP A 59 -1.57 -10.14 4.37
C ASP A 59 -0.95 -9.24 3.30
N ILE A 60 0.38 -9.17 3.28
CA ILE A 60 1.08 -8.33 2.31
C ILE A 60 0.70 -8.70 0.87
N THR A 61 0.37 -9.96 0.62
CA THR A 61 -0.03 -10.41 -0.72
C THR A 61 -1.35 -9.81 -1.19
N GLU A 62 -2.12 -9.22 -0.29
CA GLU A 62 -3.35 -8.52 -0.65
C GLU A 62 -3.08 -7.11 -1.18
N LEU A 63 -1.86 -6.60 -0.98
CA LEU A 63 -1.50 -5.24 -1.37
C LEU A 63 -0.86 -5.15 -2.76
N TYR A 64 -0.61 -6.26 -3.41
CA TYR A 64 -0.03 -6.24 -4.74
C TYR A 64 -0.54 -7.40 -5.59
N LYS A 65 -0.40 -7.24 -6.88
CA LYS A 65 -0.77 -8.25 -7.87
C LYS A 65 0.32 -8.31 -8.92
N VAL A 66 0.70 -9.52 -9.31
CA VAL A 66 1.68 -9.71 -10.37
C VAL A 66 0.95 -9.92 -11.69
N LYS A 67 1.31 -9.16 -12.71
CA LYS A 67 0.80 -9.32 -14.07
C LYS A 67 1.94 -9.73 -14.99
N TRP A 68 1.74 -10.82 -15.70
CA TRP A 68 2.72 -11.37 -16.64
C TRP A 68 2.51 -10.87 -18.06
#